data_2a764ba9e5c6056ffa45d37fa225ac9a
#
_entry.id   2a764ba9e5c6056ffa45d37fa225ac9a
#
_cell.length_a   1.000
_cell.length_b   1.000
_cell.length_c   1.000
_cell.angle_alpha   90.00
_cell.angle_beta   90.00
_cell.angle_gamma   90.00
#
_symmetry.space_group_name_H-M   'P 1'
#
loop_
_entity.id
_entity.type
_entity.pdbx_description
1 polymer ?
#
loop_
_entity_poly.entity_id
_entity_poly.type
_entity_poly.pdbx_seq_one_letter_code
_entity_poly.pdbx_strand_id
1 'polypeptide(L)'
;MLHLSQPDRAPTRAASTSLDSPIAVAFVGTYAPRRCGIATFTVDLAAAVAASHRRVLPMVLAVTDPAGQYEYSSDVKFEIRQNSKADYARAAEFVNYSHVRLVSVQHEYGIFGGDDGGYILDFIRALRVPVVVTLHTVLKLPSPNQAAIVQKLFEQCAQLIVMSEVARDLLASSYGVRGPKVTIIPHGIPVMDRDPDQEALKAKFGVRGRRLLLTFGLLSANKGIETVIRALPAVVSQFPDLVYFVVGATHPAVLRREGEAYRTMLEREAEKLGVREHLAFRGQFVTSEELRQYLQAADIFVSPYLSEAQVTSGALSYAMGAGAAVVSTPYWHAQELLAGDRGRLFPFKDHVALSRVLLDLCGSPVELNAVREAAFAFAHSMAWPRIGDAYFSLIRSTLRAAPQRQAAGVPREPAAASSLPELTLNHLLRMTDDTGVIQHAVYSVPARRTGYCVDDNARALIVAVQADRVQASPASRALVVRY
;
A
#
# COMPACT_ATOMS: atom_id res chain seq x y z
N MET A 1 27.85 -54.39 45.99
CA MET A 1 28.25 -53.37 44.96
C MET A 1 27.28 -53.47 43.84
N LEU A 2 26.30 -52.54 43.78
CA LEU A 2 25.31 -52.46 42.71
C LEU A 2 25.77 -51.38 41.77
N HIS A 3 26.13 -51.76 40.53
CA HIS A 3 26.38 -50.80 39.41
C HIS A 3 25.04 -50.25 38.91
N LEU A 4 24.84 -48.97 39.14
CA LEU A 4 23.76 -48.20 38.47
C LEU A 4 24.27 -47.73 37.13
N SER A 5 23.73 -48.32 36.06
CA SER A 5 23.89 -47.89 34.66
C SER A 5 23.19 -46.55 34.47
N GLN A 6 23.88 -45.56 33.92
CA GLN A 6 23.29 -44.32 33.48
C GLN A 6 22.39 -44.57 32.24
N PRO A 7 21.22 -43.95 32.16
CA PRO A 7 20.40 -44.04 30.92
C PRO A 7 21.05 -43.21 29.81
N ASP A 8 21.17 -43.87 28.64
CA ASP A 8 21.56 -43.24 27.36
C ASP A 8 20.73 -41.99 27.06
N ARG A 9 21.43 -40.90 26.89
CA ARG A 9 20.82 -39.68 26.32
C ARG A 9 20.43 -39.99 24.87
N ALA A 10 19.13 -40.14 24.62
CA ALA A 10 18.58 -40.12 23.26
C ALA A 10 19.05 -38.86 22.50
N PRO A 11 19.44 -38.99 21.22
CA PRO A 11 19.85 -37.84 20.43
C PRO A 11 18.66 -36.89 20.32
N THR A 12 18.84 -35.64 20.72
CA THR A 12 17.91 -34.54 20.49
C THR A 12 17.65 -34.46 18.99
N ARG A 13 16.49 -34.93 18.61
CA ARG A 13 15.95 -34.80 17.22
C ARG A 13 15.98 -33.33 16.88
N ALA A 14 16.95 -32.91 16.06
CA ALA A 14 16.90 -31.61 15.41
C ALA A 14 15.52 -31.49 14.75
N ALA A 15 14.71 -30.54 15.21
CA ALA A 15 13.42 -30.26 14.63
C ALA A 15 13.67 -29.86 13.17
N SER A 16 13.49 -30.81 12.26
CA SER A 16 13.40 -30.49 10.85
C SER A 16 12.22 -29.53 10.71
N THR A 17 12.53 -28.27 10.43
CA THR A 17 11.52 -27.27 10.07
C THR A 17 10.95 -27.68 8.71
N SER A 18 10.08 -28.67 8.71
CA SER A 18 9.37 -29.07 7.51
C SER A 18 8.50 -27.89 7.11
N LEU A 19 8.66 -27.42 5.87
CA LEU A 19 7.79 -26.40 5.25
C LEU A 19 6.34 -26.91 5.10
N ASP A 20 6.01 -28.04 5.72
CA ASP A 20 4.68 -28.65 5.78
C ASP A 20 3.75 -28.01 6.81
N SER A 21 4.27 -27.22 7.75
CA SER A 21 3.47 -26.46 8.72
C SER A 21 2.96 -25.15 8.12
N PRO A 22 1.81 -24.62 8.60
CA PRO A 22 1.32 -23.31 8.20
C PRO A 22 2.38 -22.21 8.38
N ILE A 23 2.47 -21.29 7.42
CA ILE A 23 3.41 -20.17 7.43
C ILE A 23 2.63 -18.90 7.76
N ALA A 24 2.73 -18.43 9.00
CA ALA A 24 2.16 -17.13 9.35
C ALA A 24 3.07 -16.00 8.86
N VAL A 25 2.50 -15.10 8.05
CA VAL A 25 3.18 -13.94 7.47
C VAL A 25 2.50 -12.67 7.97
N ALA A 26 3.26 -11.78 8.58
CA ALA A 26 2.75 -10.48 9.01
C ALA A 26 2.99 -9.42 7.93
N PHE A 27 1.93 -8.78 7.45
CA PHE A 27 1.97 -7.65 6.54
C PHE A 27 1.87 -6.35 7.34
N VAL A 28 2.84 -5.45 7.15
CA VAL A 28 2.94 -4.18 7.88
C VAL A 28 2.86 -3.02 6.90
N GLY A 29 1.89 -2.14 7.09
CA GLY A 29 1.64 -0.98 6.25
C GLY A 29 0.31 -0.35 6.58
N THR A 30 -0.15 0.60 5.76
CA THR A 30 -1.54 1.06 5.85
C THR A 30 -2.48 -0.03 5.35
N TYR A 31 -3.71 -0.07 5.85
CA TYR A 31 -4.70 -1.10 5.53
C TYR A 31 -6.11 -0.51 5.44
N ALA A 32 -7.02 -1.18 4.71
CA ALA A 32 -8.43 -0.77 4.66
C ALA A 32 -9.05 -0.73 6.06
N PRO A 33 -9.93 0.26 6.36
CA PRO A 33 -10.62 1.17 5.44
C PRO A 33 -9.91 2.51 5.17
N ARG A 34 -8.60 2.65 5.50
CA ARG A 34 -7.84 3.85 5.12
C ARG A 34 -7.79 3.99 3.60
N ARG A 35 -8.20 5.17 3.11
CA ARG A 35 -8.29 5.46 1.66
C ARG A 35 -6.95 5.94 1.12
N CYS A 36 -6.06 5.01 0.78
CA CYS A 36 -4.79 5.30 0.11
C CYS A 36 -4.32 4.10 -0.71
N GLY A 37 -3.48 4.33 -1.72
CA GLY A 37 -2.98 3.29 -2.62
C GLY A 37 -2.21 2.17 -1.92
N ILE A 38 -1.43 2.50 -0.88
CA ILE A 38 -0.69 1.51 -0.09
C ILE A 38 -1.63 0.58 0.69
N ALA A 39 -2.75 1.13 1.20
CA ALA A 39 -3.74 0.31 1.91
C ALA A 39 -4.39 -0.71 0.98
N THR A 40 -4.79 -0.28 -0.23
CA THR A 40 -5.32 -1.18 -1.26
C THR A 40 -4.29 -2.24 -1.65
N PHE A 41 -3.06 -1.83 -1.93
CA PHE A 41 -1.97 -2.75 -2.27
C PHE A 41 -1.73 -3.79 -1.15
N THR A 42 -1.73 -3.37 0.12
CA THR A 42 -1.50 -4.28 1.26
C THR A 42 -2.61 -5.32 1.38
N VAL A 43 -3.88 -4.92 1.19
CA VAL A 43 -5.04 -5.82 1.16
C VAL A 43 -4.87 -6.86 0.04
N ASP A 44 -4.64 -6.39 -1.18
CA ASP A 44 -4.56 -7.22 -2.36
C ASP A 44 -3.36 -8.19 -2.29
N LEU A 45 -2.21 -7.70 -1.84
CA LEU A 45 -1.01 -8.52 -1.67
C LEU A 45 -1.22 -9.61 -0.62
N ALA A 46 -1.78 -9.28 0.55
CA ALA A 46 -2.03 -10.26 1.60
C ALA A 46 -2.99 -11.35 1.13
N ALA A 47 -4.05 -10.96 0.42
CA ALA A 47 -5.01 -11.89 -0.19
C ALA A 47 -4.36 -12.76 -1.29
N ALA A 48 -3.55 -12.16 -2.18
CA ALA A 48 -2.88 -12.89 -3.26
C ALA A 48 -1.87 -13.91 -2.72
N VAL A 49 -1.07 -13.56 -1.72
CA VAL A 49 -0.10 -14.47 -1.10
C VAL A 49 -0.83 -15.61 -0.35
N ALA A 50 -1.95 -15.32 0.32
CA ALA A 50 -2.76 -16.35 0.96
C ALA A 50 -3.41 -17.31 -0.05
N ALA A 51 -3.87 -16.76 -1.19
CA ALA A 51 -4.49 -17.55 -2.26
C ALA A 51 -3.48 -18.43 -3.01
N SER A 52 -2.22 -17.98 -3.16
CA SER A 52 -1.17 -18.72 -3.87
C SER A 52 -0.80 -20.04 -3.18
N HIS A 53 -0.98 -20.12 -1.86
CA HIS A 53 -0.70 -21.33 -1.11
C HIS A 53 -1.55 -21.46 0.15
N ARG A 54 -2.37 -22.51 0.23
CA ARG A 54 -3.33 -22.77 1.34
C ARG A 54 -2.72 -22.78 2.75
N ARG A 55 -1.40 -22.86 2.88
CA ARG A 55 -0.69 -22.87 4.16
C ARG A 55 -0.22 -21.51 4.62
N VAL A 56 -0.40 -20.46 3.81
CA VAL A 56 -0.07 -19.11 4.25
C VAL A 56 -1.23 -18.53 5.06
N LEU A 57 -0.91 -18.12 6.27
CA LEU A 57 -1.83 -17.44 7.18
C LEU A 57 -1.44 -15.97 7.27
N PRO A 58 -2.14 -15.09 6.53
CA PRO A 58 -1.84 -13.66 6.58
C PRO A 58 -2.29 -13.07 7.93
N MET A 59 -1.51 -12.16 8.43
CA MET A 59 -1.80 -11.34 9.59
C MET A 59 -1.42 -9.90 9.25
N VAL A 60 -2.21 -8.92 9.66
CA VAL A 60 -1.94 -7.52 9.35
C VAL A 60 -1.61 -6.73 10.61
N LEU A 61 -0.54 -5.94 10.55
CA LEU A 61 -0.24 -4.87 11.48
C LEU A 61 -0.47 -3.55 10.76
N ALA A 62 -1.59 -2.90 11.05
CA ALA A 62 -2.02 -1.70 10.32
C ALA A 62 -1.42 -0.43 10.92
N VAL A 63 -0.88 0.43 10.07
CA VAL A 63 -0.40 1.76 10.47
C VAL A 63 -1.53 2.77 10.30
N THR A 64 -1.95 3.35 11.43
CA THR A 64 -3.04 4.34 11.52
C THR A 64 -2.48 5.74 11.61
N ASP A 65 -2.95 6.64 10.74
CA ASP A 65 -2.57 8.06 10.80
C ASP A 65 -3.18 8.78 12.03
N PRO A 66 -2.65 9.94 12.44
CA PRO A 66 -3.08 10.62 13.66
C PRO A 66 -4.55 11.04 13.67
N ALA A 67 -5.15 11.27 12.50
CA ALA A 67 -6.55 11.65 12.35
C ALA A 67 -7.47 10.43 12.14
N GLY A 68 -6.90 9.23 11.96
CA GLY A 68 -7.65 8.03 11.63
C GLY A 68 -8.24 7.37 12.86
N GLN A 69 -9.57 7.15 12.82
CA GLN A 69 -10.28 6.23 13.70
C GLN A 69 -10.92 5.19 12.78
N TYR A 70 -10.25 4.05 12.60
CA TYR A 70 -10.68 3.04 11.64
C TYR A 70 -11.29 1.84 12.36
N GLU A 71 -12.42 1.35 11.86
CA GLU A 71 -12.89 0.00 12.17
C GLU A 71 -12.21 -1.00 11.23
N TYR A 72 -11.17 -1.63 11.72
CA TYR A 72 -10.44 -2.63 10.96
C TYR A 72 -11.18 -3.97 10.93
N SER A 73 -10.99 -4.71 9.83
CA SER A 73 -11.43 -6.11 9.75
C SER A 73 -10.65 -7.00 10.73
N SER A 74 -11.13 -8.21 10.93
CA SER A 74 -10.48 -9.22 11.78
C SER A 74 -9.08 -9.65 11.28
N ASP A 75 -8.67 -9.26 10.08
CA ASP A 75 -7.34 -9.53 9.55
C ASP A 75 -6.26 -8.72 10.28
N VAL A 76 -6.63 -7.51 10.74
CA VAL A 76 -5.74 -6.65 11.52
C VAL A 76 -5.65 -7.17 12.96
N LYS A 77 -4.46 -7.59 13.34
CA LYS A 77 -4.18 -8.13 14.68
C LYS A 77 -3.48 -7.13 15.59
N PHE A 78 -2.86 -6.11 14.98
CA PHE A 78 -2.19 -5.05 15.72
C PHE A 78 -2.34 -3.72 14.98
N GLU A 79 -2.63 -2.64 15.72
CA GLU A 79 -2.69 -1.28 15.21
C GLU A 79 -1.45 -0.51 15.69
N ILE A 80 -0.70 0.06 14.74
CA ILE A 80 0.45 0.92 14.99
C ILE A 80 0.00 2.37 14.75
N ARG A 81 -0.12 3.18 15.78
CA ARG A 81 -0.36 4.62 15.61
C ARG A 81 0.90 5.26 15.03
N GLN A 82 0.78 5.88 13.87
CA GLN A 82 1.89 6.39 13.07
C GLN A 82 2.95 7.12 13.90
N ASN A 83 2.55 8.05 14.75
CA ASN A 83 3.47 8.91 15.52
C ASN A 83 3.82 8.38 16.92
N SER A 84 3.37 7.17 17.28
CA SER A 84 3.68 6.55 18.57
C SER A 84 4.88 5.62 18.45
N LYS A 85 6.08 6.12 18.77
CA LYS A 85 7.30 5.30 18.74
C LYS A 85 7.18 4.02 19.59
N ALA A 86 6.48 4.10 20.73
CA ALA A 86 6.22 2.95 21.60
C ALA A 86 5.38 1.86 20.92
N ASP A 87 4.51 2.22 19.95
CA ASP A 87 3.70 1.23 19.24
C ASP A 87 4.55 0.36 18.31
N TYR A 88 5.62 0.90 17.73
CA TYR A 88 6.56 0.13 16.92
C TYR A 88 7.31 -0.92 17.74
N ALA A 89 7.75 -0.57 18.94
CA ALA A 89 8.39 -1.53 19.86
C ALA A 89 7.41 -2.65 20.26
N ARG A 90 6.17 -2.29 20.65
CA ARG A 90 5.14 -3.27 21.00
C ARG A 90 4.69 -4.14 19.81
N ALA A 91 4.65 -3.58 18.63
CA ALA A 91 4.36 -4.34 17.41
C ALA A 91 5.45 -5.41 17.16
N ALA A 92 6.72 -5.07 17.40
CA ALA A 92 7.81 -6.02 17.28
C ALA A 92 7.71 -7.12 18.35
N GLU A 93 7.40 -6.77 19.60
CA GLU A 93 7.13 -7.74 20.66
C GLU A 93 5.97 -8.65 20.30
N PHE A 94 4.83 -8.09 19.84
CA PHE A 94 3.67 -8.87 19.40
C PHE A 94 4.06 -9.89 18.33
N VAL A 95 4.84 -9.49 17.31
CA VAL A 95 5.33 -10.41 16.27
C VAL A 95 6.25 -11.48 16.88
N ASN A 96 7.20 -11.09 17.73
CA ASN A 96 8.17 -12.00 18.33
C ASN A 96 7.56 -13.08 19.25
N TYR A 97 6.41 -12.77 19.87
CA TYR A 97 5.66 -13.71 20.72
C TYR A 97 4.52 -14.43 19.98
N SER A 98 4.26 -14.07 18.74
CA SER A 98 3.29 -14.76 17.89
C SER A 98 3.95 -15.91 17.10
N HIS A 99 3.15 -16.63 16.31
CA HIS A 99 3.65 -17.68 15.41
C HIS A 99 4.11 -17.15 14.05
N VAL A 100 4.29 -15.83 13.91
CA VAL A 100 4.78 -15.20 12.67
C VAL A 100 6.17 -15.71 12.35
N ARG A 101 6.38 -16.10 11.10
CA ARG A 101 7.65 -16.61 10.60
C ARG A 101 8.40 -15.63 9.72
N LEU A 102 7.70 -14.67 9.15
CA LEU A 102 8.26 -13.62 8.28
C LEU A 102 7.39 -12.37 8.36
N VAL A 103 8.02 -11.21 8.27
CA VAL A 103 7.34 -9.91 8.16
C VAL A 103 7.55 -9.33 6.76
N SER A 104 6.45 -8.89 6.12
CA SER A 104 6.45 -8.16 4.85
C SER A 104 6.04 -6.70 5.10
N VAL A 105 6.98 -5.78 4.94
CA VAL A 105 6.77 -4.33 5.15
C VAL A 105 6.48 -3.65 3.82
N GLN A 106 5.41 -2.87 3.76
CA GLN A 106 5.08 -1.99 2.64
C GLN A 106 5.60 -0.60 2.96
N HIS A 107 6.78 -0.26 2.43
CA HIS A 107 7.48 0.97 2.81
C HIS A 107 7.09 2.14 1.89
N GLU A 108 6.66 3.22 2.54
CA GLU A 108 6.51 4.56 1.97
C GLU A 108 6.88 5.58 3.05
N TYR A 109 7.64 6.61 2.72
CA TYR A 109 8.14 7.58 3.70
C TYR A 109 7.04 8.24 4.53
N GLY A 110 5.90 8.55 3.92
CA GLY A 110 4.80 9.28 4.54
C GLY A 110 3.85 8.48 5.42
N ILE A 111 3.99 7.14 5.50
CA ILE A 111 3.05 6.31 6.27
C ILE A 111 3.58 5.89 7.64
N PHE A 112 4.87 5.97 7.86
CA PHE A 112 5.49 5.69 9.16
C PHE A 112 5.82 6.97 9.90
N GLY A 113 5.94 6.89 11.24
CA GLY A 113 6.27 8.03 12.08
C GLY A 113 7.78 8.32 12.13
N GLY A 114 8.11 9.46 12.72
CA GLY A 114 9.47 10.01 12.74
C GLY A 114 9.84 10.69 11.42
N ASP A 115 11.03 11.30 11.38
CA ASP A 115 11.53 11.97 10.19
C ASP A 115 11.64 10.98 9.02
N ASP A 116 11.00 11.29 7.90
CA ASP A 116 10.91 10.44 6.71
C ASP A 116 10.46 8.98 7.01
N GLY A 117 9.69 8.75 8.08
CA GLY A 117 9.20 7.43 8.44
C GLY A 117 10.19 6.56 9.22
N GLY A 118 11.20 7.14 9.85
CA GLY A 118 12.32 6.43 10.46
C GLY A 118 11.98 5.45 11.59
N TYR A 119 10.79 5.55 12.23
CA TYR A 119 10.40 4.62 13.32
C TYR A 119 10.28 3.16 12.87
N ILE A 120 10.10 2.90 11.58
CA ILE A 120 10.07 1.54 11.04
C ILE A 120 11.40 0.79 11.25
N LEU A 121 12.52 1.51 11.30
CA LEU A 121 13.83 0.92 11.54
C LEU A 121 13.96 0.32 12.94
N ASP A 122 13.36 0.97 13.96
CA ASP A 122 13.36 0.44 15.33
C ASP A 122 12.50 -0.83 15.42
N PHE A 123 11.35 -0.86 14.72
CA PHE A 123 10.52 -2.06 14.59
C PHE A 123 11.31 -3.22 13.98
N ILE A 124 11.93 -3.01 12.81
CA ILE A 124 12.66 -4.06 12.08
C ILE A 124 13.85 -4.58 12.90
N ARG A 125 14.57 -3.68 13.58
CA ARG A 125 15.73 -4.05 14.43
C ARG A 125 15.33 -4.95 15.59
N ALA A 126 14.14 -4.74 16.16
CA ALA A 126 13.64 -5.50 17.29
C ALA A 126 13.07 -6.89 16.91
N LEU A 127 12.85 -7.15 15.62
CA LEU A 127 12.30 -8.41 15.14
C LEU A 127 13.31 -9.56 15.19
N ARG A 128 12.81 -10.75 15.57
CA ARG A 128 13.57 -12.02 15.60
C ARG A 128 13.36 -12.86 14.33
N VAL A 129 12.40 -12.50 13.51
CA VAL A 129 12.07 -13.16 12.24
C VAL A 129 12.63 -12.40 11.05
N PRO A 130 12.85 -13.04 9.89
CA PRO A 130 13.29 -12.34 8.69
C PRO A 130 12.24 -11.36 8.20
N VAL A 131 12.72 -10.27 7.60
CA VAL A 131 11.90 -9.18 7.05
C VAL A 131 12.15 -9.06 5.57
N VAL A 132 11.08 -8.93 4.78
CA VAL A 132 11.12 -8.47 3.39
C VAL A 132 10.47 -7.10 3.31
N VAL A 133 11.06 -6.18 2.55
CA VAL A 133 10.58 -4.80 2.45
C VAL A 133 10.27 -4.49 1.00
N THR A 134 9.06 -4.04 0.71
CA THR A 134 8.66 -3.51 -0.61
C THR A 134 8.72 -1.99 -0.57
N LEU A 135 9.54 -1.39 -1.44
CA LEU A 135 9.64 0.06 -1.58
C LEU A 135 8.61 0.55 -2.62
N HIS A 136 7.67 1.39 -2.18
CA HIS A 136 6.69 2.01 -3.07
C HIS A 136 7.23 3.28 -3.73
N THR A 137 8.19 3.94 -3.11
CA THR A 137 8.89 5.11 -3.64
C THR A 137 10.40 4.92 -3.57
N VAL A 138 11.08 5.16 -4.71
CA VAL A 138 12.53 5.28 -4.81
C VAL A 138 12.83 6.61 -5.50
N LEU A 139 13.48 7.53 -4.80
CA LEU A 139 13.74 8.89 -5.27
C LEU A 139 15.09 8.96 -6.02
N LYS A 140 15.14 9.76 -7.08
CA LYS A 140 16.40 10.05 -7.80
C LYS A 140 17.33 10.92 -6.94
N LEU A 141 16.75 11.88 -6.22
CA LEU A 141 17.44 12.81 -5.34
C LEU A 141 16.87 12.69 -3.93
N PRO A 142 17.18 11.61 -3.18
CA PRO A 142 16.74 11.48 -1.81
C PRO A 142 17.43 12.53 -0.91
N SER A 143 16.76 12.96 0.15
CA SER A 143 17.45 13.67 1.23
C SER A 143 18.48 12.72 1.88
N PRO A 144 19.50 13.26 2.58
CA PRO A 144 20.46 12.43 3.31
C PRO A 144 19.77 11.45 4.28
N ASN A 145 18.70 11.86 4.94
CA ASN A 145 17.93 11.02 5.86
C ASN A 145 17.16 9.92 5.11
N GLN A 146 16.50 10.25 4.00
CA GLN A 146 15.81 9.27 3.15
C GLN A 146 16.78 8.21 2.60
N ALA A 147 17.97 8.63 2.16
CA ALA A 147 18.99 7.71 1.71
C ALA A 147 19.45 6.77 2.84
N ALA A 148 19.74 7.33 4.01
CA ALA A 148 20.16 6.56 5.19
C ALA A 148 19.10 5.54 5.64
N ILE A 149 17.81 5.90 5.57
CA ILE A 149 16.72 4.97 5.90
C ILE A 149 16.73 3.78 4.95
N VAL A 150 16.78 4.00 3.64
CA VAL A 150 16.77 2.90 2.66
C VAL A 150 18.02 2.03 2.78
N GLN A 151 19.20 2.61 3.03
CA GLN A 151 20.42 1.86 3.29
C GLN A 151 20.28 0.97 4.52
N LYS A 152 19.76 1.50 5.64
CA LYS A 152 19.49 0.72 6.85
C LYS A 152 18.42 -0.37 6.65
N LEU A 153 17.37 -0.09 5.85
CA LEU A 153 16.40 -1.11 5.47
C LEU A 153 17.07 -2.25 4.72
N PHE A 154 17.94 -1.93 3.75
CA PHE A 154 18.70 -2.93 2.99
C PHE A 154 19.65 -3.75 3.88
N GLU A 155 20.32 -3.12 4.84
CA GLU A 155 21.20 -3.83 5.80
C GLU A 155 20.40 -4.80 6.67
N GLN A 156 19.24 -4.38 7.17
CA GLN A 156 18.47 -5.10 8.19
C GLN A 156 17.47 -6.10 7.61
N CYS A 157 16.97 -5.92 6.37
CA CYS A 157 16.04 -6.86 5.75
C CYS A 157 16.75 -8.05 5.11
N ALA A 158 16.02 -9.13 4.91
CA ALA A 158 16.47 -10.30 4.16
C ALA A 158 16.38 -10.05 2.65
N GLN A 159 15.32 -9.35 2.20
CA GLN A 159 15.09 -9.00 0.81
C GLN A 159 14.47 -7.60 0.71
N LEU A 160 14.88 -6.86 -0.30
CA LEU A 160 14.34 -5.57 -0.69
C LEU A 160 13.64 -5.72 -2.05
N ILE A 161 12.37 -5.38 -2.10
CA ILE A 161 11.55 -5.52 -3.31
C ILE A 161 11.28 -4.14 -3.89
N VAL A 162 11.47 -4.00 -5.19
CA VAL A 162 11.07 -2.85 -5.99
C VAL A 162 10.16 -3.32 -7.13
N MET A 163 9.40 -2.39 -7.74
CA MET A 163 8.36 -2.76 -8.69
C MET A 163 8.73 -2.48 -10.15
N SER A 164 9.94 -1.95 -10.41
CA SER A 164 10.41 -1.60 -11.74
C SER A 164 11.93 -1.71 -11.84
N GLU A 165 12.45 -1.89 -13.06
CA GLU A 165 13.88 -1.88 -13.37
C GLU A 165 14.50 -0.53 -13.01
N VAL A 166 13.80 0.55 -13.35
CA VAL A 166 14.22 1.92 -13.03
C VAL A 166 14.39 2.12 -11.52
N ALA A 167 13.49 1.58 -10.71
CA ALA A 167 13.61 1.67 -9.25
C ALA A 167 14.86 0.92 -8.74
N ARG A 168 15.19 -0.24 -9.31
CA ARG A 168 16.41 -0.98 -8.99
C ARG A 168 17.67 -0.18 -9.38
N ASP A 169 17.67 0.43 -10.56
CA ASP A 169 18.81 1.21 -11.04
C ASP A 169 19.03 2.49 -10.23
N LEU A 170 17.93 3.11 -9.75
CA LEU A 170 17.99 4.23 -8.81
C LEU A 170 18.51 3.81 -7.43
N LEU A 171 18.13 2.63 -6.93
CA LEU A 171 18.73 2.11 -5.71
C LEU A 171 20.25 1.99 -5.84
N ALA A 172 20.71 1.51 -6.98
CA ALA A 172 22.12 1.37 -7.24
C ALA A 172 22.85 2.72 -7.38
N SER A 173 22.27 3.68 -8.11
CA SER A 173 22.92 4.96 -8.42
C SER A 173 22.78 6.00 -7.32
N SER A 174 21.59 6.14 -6.70
CA SER A 174 21.31 7.21 -5.76
C SER A 174 21.48 6.79 -4.28
N TYR A 175 21.40 5.49 -3.98
CA TYR A 175 21.49 4.98 -2.60
C TYR A 175 22.70 4.08 -2.35
N GLY A 176 23.44 3.70 -3.41
CA GLY A 176 24.56 2.74 -3.31
C GLY A 176 24.13 1.31 -2.97
N VAL A 177 22.82 0.99 -3.11
CA VAL A 177 22.22 -0.30 -2.75
C VAL A 177 22.20 -1.22 -3.97
N ARG A 178 22.95 -2.33 -3.88
CA ARG A 178 23.10 -3.32 -4.97
C ARG A 178 23.19 -4.73 -4.42
N GLY A 179 22.90 -5.70 -5.28
CA GLY A 179 23.18 -7.12 -4.99
C GLY A 179 21.93 -8.01 -4.98
N PRO A 180 22.09 -9.30 -4.65
CA PRO A 180 21.05 -10.33 -4.79
C PRO A 180 19.87 -10.18 -3.81
N LYS A 181 20.00 -9.28 -2.83
CA LYS A 181 18.90 -8.91 -1.93
C LYS A 181 17.86 -8.00 -2.59
N VAL A 182 18.15 -7.39 -3.74
CA VAL A 182 17.19 -6.54 -4.47
C VAL A 182 16.48 -7.38 -5.51
N THR A 183 15.17 -7.53 -5.35
CA THR A 183 14.31 -8.32 -6.25
C THR A 183 13.27 -7.42 -6.88
N ILE A 184 12.99 -7.61 -8.17
CA ILE A 184 11.89 -6.91 -8.85
C ILE A 184 10.67 -7.81 -8.84
N ILE A 185 9.57 -7.31 -8.28
CA ILE A 185 8.24 -7.91 -8.39
C ILE A 185 7.30 -6.77 -8.79
N PRO A 186 6.69 -6.83 -9.98
CA PRO A 186 5.83 -5.75 -10.48
C PRO A 186 4.63 -5.45 -9.58
N HIS A 187 4.06 -4.26 -9.77
CA HIS A 187 2.80 -3.90 -9.09
C HIS A 187 1.67 -4.86 -9.51
N GLY A 188 1.04 -5.51 -8.54
CA GLY A 188 -0.09 -6.41 -8.81
C GLY A 188 -1.31 -5.68 -9.35
N ILE A 189 -2.04 -6.35 -10.23
CA ILE A 189 -3.33 -5.88 -10.75
C ILE A 189 -4.40 -6.96 -10.58
N PRO A 190 -5.70 -6.58 -10.46
CA PRO A 190 -6.78 -7.55 -10.48
C PRO A 190 -6.76 -8.37 -11.77
N VAL A 191 -7.19 -9.62 -11.69
CA VAL A 191 -7.52 -10.38 -12.90
C VAL A 191 -8.75 -9.73 -13.51
N MET A 192 -8.62 -9.28 -14.74
CA MET A 192 -9.70 -8.68 -15.50
C MET A 192 -9.83 -9.45 -16.79
N ASP A 193 -11.01 -10.04 -17.01
CA ASP A 193 -11.37 -10.55 -18.32
C ASP A 193 -11.70 -9.36 -19.20
N ARG A 194 -11.33 -9.45 -20.45
CA ARG A 194 -11.73 -8.46 -21.43
C ARG A 194 -13.23 -8.58 -21.62
N ASP A 195 -13.98 -7.63 -21.07
CA ASP A 195 -15.43 -7.63 -21.18
C ASP A 195 -15.84 -7.46 -22.66
N PRO A 196 -16.47 -8.46 -23.28
CA PRO A 196 -16.93 -8.38 -24.66
C PRO A 196 -18.05 -7.34 -24.85
N ASP A 197 -18.72 -6.95 -23.76
CA ASP A 197 -19.83 -5.96 -23.80
C ASP A 197 -19.40 -4.61 -23.20
N GLN A 198 -18.35 -4.00 -23.77
CA GLN A 198 -17.90 -2.65 -23.40
C GLN A 198 -19.05 -1.62 -23.53
N GLU A 199 -19.96 -1.77 -24.49
CA GLU A 199 -21.08 -0.87 -24.70
C GLU A 199 -22.12 -0.95 -23.58
N ALA A 200 -22.33 -2.12 -22.96
CA ALA A 200 -23.18 -2.22 -21.77
C ALA A 200 -22.57 -1.46 -20.59
N LEU A 201 -21.25 -1.52 -20.39
CA LEU A 201 -20.56 -0.73 -19.37
C LEU A 201 -20.64 0.78 -19.67
N LYS A 202 -20.45 1.19 -20.92
CA LYS A 202 -20.63 2.59 -21.35
C LYS A 202 -22.06 3.07 -21.10
N ALA A 203 -23.07 2.23 -21.37
CA ALA A 203 -24.47 2.54 -21.09
C ALA A 203 -24.71 2.80 -19.59
N LYS A 204 -24.11 1.99 -18.71
CA LYS A 204 -24.17 2.18 -17.25
C LYS A 204 -23.68 3.57 -16.82
N PHE A 205 -22.69 4.12 -17.51
CA PHE A 205 -22.11 5.44 -17.23
C PHE A 205 -22.75 6.57 -18.05
N GLY A 206 -23.77 6.28 -18.88
CA GLY A 206 -24.49 7.26 -19.68
C GLY A 206 -23.72 7.73 -20.93
N VAL A 207 -22.80 6.89 -21.44
CA VAL A 207 -21.94 7.22 -22.58
C VAL A 207 -21.93 6.14 -23.67
N ARG A 208 -23.06 5.40 -23.81
CA ARG A 208 -23.23 4.40 -24.86
C ARG A 208 -23.01 5.00 -26.23
N GLY A 209 -22.28 4.34 -27.10
CA GLY A 209 -21.96 4.80 -28.45
C GLY A 209 -20.95 5.96 -28.49
N ARG A 210 -20.39 6.38 -27.36
CA ARG A 210 -19.38 7.45 -27.30
C ARG A 210 -17.99 6.86 -27.12
N ARG A 211 -16.96 7.59 -27.58
CA ARG A 211 -15.56 7.32 -27.26
C ARG A 211 -15.28 7.82 -25.87
N LEU A 212 -14.84 6.92 -24.98
CA LEU A 212 -14.54 7.25 -23.57
C LEU A 212 -13.04 7.38 -23.36
N LEU A 213 -12.60 8.61 -23.12
CA LEU A 213 -11.27 8.93 -22.59
C LEU A 213 -11.34 8.98 -21.07
N LEU A 214 -10.38 8.37 -20.38
CA LEU A 214 -10.41 8.24 -18.92
C LEU A 214 -9.08 8.62 -18.28
N THR A 215 -9.13 9.38 -17.19
CA THR A 215 -8.04 9.49 -16.21
C THR A 215 -8.58 9.11 -14.85
N PHE A 216 -7.81 8.30 -14.10
CA PHE A 216 -8.16 7.84 -12.75
C PHE A 216 -7.11 8.23 -11.72
N GLY A 217 -7.55 8.58 -10.52
CA GLY A 217 -6.73 8.78 -9.33
C GLY A 217 -7.13 9.96 -8.49
N LEU A 218 -6.51 10.11 -7.32
CA LEU A 218 -6.75 11.26 -6.44
C LEU A 218 -6.32 12.56 -7.14
N LEU A 219 -7.25 13.49 -7.28
CA LEU A 219 -7.06 14.73 -8.04
C LEU A 219 -6.07 15.67 -7.33
N SER A 220 -5.06 16.08 -8.06
CA SER A 220 -4.03 17.06 -7.64
C SER A 220 -3.36 17.66 -8.87
N ALA A 221 -2.70 18.81 -8.73
CA ALA A 221 -2.04 19.50 -9.84
C ALA A 221 -0.98 18.64 -10.55
N ASN A 222 -0.29 17.74 -9.82
CA ASN A 222 0.68 16.81 -10.43
C ASN A 222 0.07 15.84 -11.44
N LYS A 223 -1.26 15.70 -11.46
CA LYS A 223 -1.95 14.82 -12.43
C LYS A 223 -2.00 15.42 -13.83
N GLY A 224 -1.77 16.73 -14.02
CA GLY A 224 -1.66 17.38 -15.32
C GLY A 224 -2.92 17.32 -16.18
N ILE A 225 -4.10 17.26 -15.55
CA ILE A 225 -5.41 17.10 -16.23
C ILE A 225 -5.65 18.23 -17.22
N GLU A 226 -5.14 19.44 -16.93
CA GLU A 226 -5.21 20.59 -17.82
C GLU A 226 -4.58 20.32 -19.19
N THR A 227 -3.57 19.46 -19.30
CA THR A 227 -2.95 19.09 -20.57
C THR A 227 -3.94 18.33 -21.47
N VAL A 228 -4.75 17.45 -20.87
CA VAL A 228 -5.80 16.73 -21.61
C VAL A 228 -6.90 17.68 -22.04
N ILE A 229 -7.38 18.54 -21.14
CA ILE A 229 -8.44 19.51 -21.44
C ILE A 229 -8.03 20.42 -22.61
N ARG A 230 -6.76 20.87 -22.65
CA ARG A 230 -6.22 21.68 -23.76
C ARG A 230 -6.08 20.93 -25.08
N ALA A 231 -5.96 19.60 -25.03
CA ALA A 231 -5.94 18.79 -26.23
C ALA A 231 -7.34 18.54 -26.82
N LEU A 232 -8.40 18.59 -26.00
CA LEU A 232 -9.77 18.25 -26.40
C LEU A 232 -10.29 19.05 -27.60
N PRO A 233 -10.11 20.39 -27.75
CA PRO A 233 -10.70 21.15 -28.89
C PRO A 233 -10.32 20.57 -30.24
N ALA A 234 -9.06 20.20 -30.45
CA ALA A 234 -8.60 19.59 -31.70
C ALA A 234 -9.21 18.21 -31.94
N VAL A 235 -9.39 17.43 -30.86
CA VAL A 235 -9.92 16.06 -30.96
C VAL A 235 -11.43 16.06 -31.18
N VAL A 236 -12.19 16.83 -30.40
CA VAL A 236 -13.65 16.85 -30.49
C VAL A 236 -14.15 17.48 -31.78
N SER A 237 -13.36 18.34 -32.44
CA SER A 237 -13.68 18.86 -33.76
C SER A 237 -13.80 17.77 -34.83
N GLN A 238 -13.04 16.67 -34.68
CA GLN A 238 -13.09 15.52 -35.61
C GLN A 238 -13.92 14.36 -35.03
N PHE A 239 -13.96 14.22 -33.72
CA PHE A 239 -14.66 13.15 -32.99
C PHE A 239 -15.59 13.74 -31.93
N PRO A 240 -16.75 14.33 -32.36
CA PRO A 240 -17.69 15.03 -31.45
C PRO A 240 -18.37 14.07 -30.45
N ASP A 241 -18.29 12.76 -30.65
CA ASP A 241 -18.77 11.74 -29.75
C ASP A 241 -17.78 11.45 -28.59
N LEU A 242 -16.57 12.02 -28.57
CA LEU A 242 -15.61 11.80 -27.51
C LEU A 242 -16.04 12.48 -26.20
N VAL A 243 -15.89 11.78 -25.10
CA VAL A 243 -16.09 12.29 -23.73
C VAL A 243 -14.89 11.93 -22.86
N TYR A 244 -14.46 12.87 -22.04
CA TYR A 244 -13.36 12.67 -21.09
C TYR A 244 -13.89 12.59 -19.66
N PHE A 245 -13.67 11.46 -19.01
CA PHE A 245 -13.97 11.26 -17.59
C PHE A 245 -12.72 11.41 -16.74
N VAL A 246 -12.82 12.23 -15.70
CA VAL A 246 -11.85 12.34 -14.62
C VAL A 246 -12.46 11.70 -13.38
N VAL A 247 -11.99 10.50 -13.03
CA VAL A 247 -12.56 9.69 -11.95
C VAL A 247 -11.64 9.71 -10.73
N GLY A 248 -12.19 10.13 -9.60
CA GLY A 248 -11.53 10.17 -8.31
C GLY A 248 -11.79 11.44 -7.53
N ALA A 249 -11.74 11.34 -6.21
CA ALA A 249 -11.89 12.46 -5.30
C ALA A 249 -10.62 13.34 -5.28
N THR A 250 -10.75 14.58 -4.84
CA THR A 250 -9.59 15.45 -4.57
C THR A 250 -8.72 14.82 -3.47
N HIS A 251 -7.41 14.87 -3.67
CA HIS A 251 -6.46 14.30 -2.71
C HIS A 251 -6.68 14.90 -1.31
N PRO A 252 -6.82 14.09 -0.23
CA PRO A 252 -7.19 14.60 1.09
C PRO A 252 -6.29 15.73 1.61
N ALA A 253 -4.97 15.68 1.36
CA ALA A 253 -4.06 16.74 1.76
C ALA A 253 -4.26 18.03 0.94
N VAL A 254 -4.62 17.92 -0.35
CA VAL A 254 -4.95 19.07 -1.21
C VAL A 254 -6.27 19.66 -0.77
N LEU A 255 -7.29 18.81 -0.54
CA LEU A 255 -8.61 19.24 -0.07
C LEU A 255 -8.53 20.06 1.24
N ARG A 256 -7.70 19.62 2.21
CA ARG A 256 -7.49 20.35 3.47
C ARG A 256 -6.78 21.69 3.29
N ARG A 257 -5.86 21.80 2.32
CA ARG A 257 -5.04 23.00 2.14
C ARG A 257 -5.66 24.00 1.17
N GLU A 258 -6.28 23.53 0.10
CA GLU A 258 -6.68 24.32 -1.06
C GLU A 258 -8.16 24.14 -1.42
N GLY A 259 -8.89 23.24 -0.73
CA GLY A 259 -10.25 22.87 -1.09
C GLY A 259 -10.33 22.27 -2.50
N GLU A 260 -11.36 22.65 -3.25
CA GLU A 260 -11.58 22.20 -4.64
C GLU A 260 -11.02 23.18 -5.69
N ALA A 261 -10.07 24.06 -5.31
CA ALA A 261 -9.56 25.10 -6.19
C ALA A 261 -9.01 24.56 -7.51
N TYR A 262 -8.26 23.45 -7.48
CA TYR A 262 -7.70 22.83 -8.68
C TYR A 262 -8.82 22.31 -9.61
N ARG A 263 -9.83 21.64 -9.06
CA ARG A 263 -10.99 21.16 -9.85
C ARG A 263 -11.75 22.31 -10.49
N THR A 264 -12.05 23.37 -9.73
CA THR A 264 -12.72 24.56 -10.24
C THR A 264 -11.92 25.23 -11.36
N MET A 265 -10.61 25.27 -11.24
CA MET A 265 -9.72 25.79 -12.29
C MET A 265 -9.84 24.96 -13.57
N LEU A 266 -9.86 23.63 -13.47
CA LEU A 266 -10.03 22.73 -14.61
C LEU A 266 -11.39 22.90 -15.30
N GLU A 267 -12.47 23.06 -14.54
CA GLU A 267 -13.82 23.30 -15.07
C GLU A 267 -13.89 24.62 -15.85
N ARG A 268 -13.31 25.69 -15.31
CA ARG A 268 -13.22 26.99 -15.99
C ARG A 268 -12.35 26.94 -17.26
N GLU A 269 -11.27 26.18 -17.25
CA GLU A 269 -10.43 25.99 -18.45
C GLU A 269 -11.21 25.27 -19.54
N ALA A 270 -12.00 24.24 -19.19
CA ALA A 270 -12.87 23.55 -20.15
C ALA A 270 -13.99 24.45 -20.73
N GLU A 271 -14.59 25.32 -19.91
CA GLU A 271 -15.57 26.32 -20.36
C GLU A 271 -14.94 27.32 -21.33
N LYS A 272 -13.77 27.88 -20.99
CA LYS A 272 -13.02 28.82 -21.83
C LYS A 272 -12.67 28.24 -23.21
N LEU A 273 -12.38 26.94 -23.25
CA LEU A 273 -12.01 26.22 -24.47
C LEU A 273 -13.23 25.66 -25.24
N GLY A 274 -14.45 25.84 -24.73
CA GLY A 274 -15.68 25.38 -25.38
C GLY A 274 -15.85 23.85 -25.37
N VAL A 275 -15.20 23.13 -24.44
CA VAL A 275 -15.23 21.67 -24.35
C VAL A 275 -15.88 21.15 -23.06
N ARG A 276 -16.61 21.99 -22.34
CA ARG A 276 -17.22 21.65 -21.06
C ARG A 276 -18.17 20.45 -21.12
N GLU A 277 -18.93 20.32 -22.21
CA GLU A 277 -19.86 19.20 -22.45
C GLU A 277 -19.17 17.86 -22.74
N HIS A 278 -17.88 17.90 -23.09
CA HIS A 278 -17.04 16.74 -23.32
C HIS A 278 -16.26 16.30 -22.06
N LEU A 279 -16.43 16.99 -20.92
CA LEU A 279 -15.71 16.73 -19.68
C LEU A 279 -16.66 16.38 -18.54
N ALA A 280 -16.43 15.26 -17.87
CA ALA A 280 -17.18 14.88 -16.68
C ALA A 280 -16.25 14.50 -15.51
N PHE A 281 -16.39 15.18 -14.38
CA PHE A 281 -15.76 14.81 -13.13
C PHE A 281 -16.64 13.83 -12.36
N ARG A 282 -16.07 12.71 -11.94
CA ARG A 282 -16.64 11.72 -11.04
C ARG A 282 -15.88 11.80 -9.72
N GLY A 283 -16.17 12.85 -8.92
CA GLY A 283 -15.41 13.29 -7.76
C GLY A 283 -15.63 12.46 -6.48
N GLN A 284 -16.00 11.19 -6.59
CA GLN A 284 -16.17 10.28 -5.46
C GLN A 284 -15.02 9.27 -5.38
N PHE A 285 -14.80 8.74 -4.19
CA PHE A 285 -13.94 7.58 -4.02
C PHE A 285 -14.69 6.35 -4.55
N VAL A 286 -14.18 5.76 -5.63
CA VAL A 286 -14.79 4.59 -6.26
C VAL A 286 -14.28 3.30 -5.61
N THR A 287 -15.15 2.31 -5.52
CA THR A 287 -14.76 0.95 -5.10
C THR A 287 -13.86 0.30 -6.15
N SER A 288 -13.15 -0.76 -5.78
CA SER A 288 -12.31 -1.52 -6.73
C SER A 288 -13.13 -2.08 -7.90
N GLU A 289 -14.37 -2.49 -7.64
CA GLU A 289 -15.27 -2.98 -8.67
C GLU A 289 -15.74 -1.88 -9.62
N GLU A 290 -16.13 -0.71 -9.09
CA GLU A 290 -16.49 0.44 -9.94
C GLU A 290 -15.30 0.92 -10.75
N LEU A 291 -14.09 0.94 -10.16
CA LEU A 291 -12.87 1.28 -10.89
C LEU A 291 -12.63 0.33 -12.05
N ARG A 292 -12.76 -0.98 -11.82
CA ARG A 292 -12.65 -1.99 -12.87
C ARG A 292 -13.62 -1.71 -14.02
N GLN A 293 -14.88 -1.40 -13.70
CA GLN A 293 -15.90 -1.09 -14.71
C GLN A 293 -15.59 0.18 -15.49
N TYR A 294 -15.11 1.26 -14.84
CA TYR A 294 -14.67 2.47 -15.54
C TYR A 294 -13.52 2.19 -16.50
N LEU A 295 -12.52 1.43 -16.05
CA LEU A 295 -11.36 1.11 -16.87
C LEU A 295 -11.71 0.21 -18.05
N GLN A 296 -12.59 -0.77 -17.87
CA GLN A 296 -13.07 -1.63 -18.95
C GLN A 296 -14.00 -0.89 -19.94
N ALA A 297 -14.76 0.11 -19.49
CA ALA A 297 -15.56 0.97 -20.35
C ALA A 297 -14.69 1.91 -21.20
N ALA A 298 -13.48 2.26 -20.75
CA ALA A 298 -12.63 3.22 -21.43
C ALA A 298 -12.06 2.67 -22.75
N ASP A 299 -12.08 3.48 -23.79
CA ASP A 299 -11.37 3.19 -25.04
C ASP A 299 -9.88 3.54 -24.87
N ILE A 300 -9.61 4.71 -24.27
CA ILE A 300 -8.28 5.24 -24.06
C ILE A 300 -8.14 5.70 -22.60
N PHE A 301 -7.10 5.26 -21.92
CA PHE A 301 -6.70 5.77 -20.61
C PHE A 301 -5.53 6.74 -20.78
N VAL A 302 -5.65 7.96 -20.22
CA VAL A 302 -4.59 8.97 -20.27
C VAL A 302 -4.01 9.20 -18.88
N SER A 303 -2.67 9.12 -18.78
CA SER A 303 -1.92 9.43 -17.57
C SER A 303 -0.98 10.62 -17.82
N PRO A 304 -1.49 11.88 -17.72
CA PRO A 304 -0.75 13.07 -18.12
C PRO A 304 0.12 13.66 -17.00
N TYR A 305 0.66 12.82 -16.12
CA TYR A 305 1.40 13.24 -14.94
C TYR A 305 2.55 14.18 -15.27
N LEU A 306 2.80 15.15 -14.39
CA LEU A 306 3.81 16.19 -14.59
C LEU A 306 5.19 15.85 -14.00
N SER A 307 5.26 14.86 -13.12
CA SER A 307 6.51 14.43 -12.49
C SER A 307 7.12 13.27 -13.26
N GLU A 308 8.34 13.45 -13.76
CA GLU A 308 9.13 12.39 -14.37
C GLU A 308 9.50 11.27 -13.37
N ALA A 309 9.68 11.64 -12.10
CA ALA A 309 10.27 10.79 -11.07
C ALA A 309 9.27 9.78 -10.45
N GLN A 310 8.32 9.29 -11.21
CA GLN A 310 7.39 8.28 -10.70
C GLN A 310 7.83 6.87 -11.11
N VAL A 311 8.30 6.10 -10.13
CA VAL A 311 8.83 4.74 -10.30
C VAL A 311 7.75 3.65 -10.25
N THR A 312 6.54 3.98 -9.83
CA THR A 312 5.41 3.05 -9.76
C THR A 312 4.08 3.79 -9.96
N SER A 313 3.20 3.25 -10.80
CA SER A 313 1.85 3.77 -11.02
C SER A 313 0.85 2.61 -11.09
N GLY A 314 0.10 2.41 -10.01
CA GLY A 314 -0.97 1.41 -9.98
C GLY A 314 -2.08 1.71 -11.00
N ALA A 315 -2.46 2.99 -11.17
CA ALA A 315 -3.48 3.39 -12.13
C ALA A 315 -3.11 3.01 -13.58
N LEU A 316 -1.83 3.21 -13.97
CA LEU A 316 -1.33 2.82 -15.29
C LEU A 316 -1.40 1.29 -15.47
N SER A 317 -0.91 0.54 -14.48
CA SER A 317 -0.92 -0.92 -14.50
C SER A 317 -2.36 -1.47 -14.59
N TYR A 318 -3.29 -0.88 -13.85
CA TYR A 318 -4.71 -1.27 -13.88
C TYR A 318 -5.36 -1.00 -15.25
N ALA A 319 -5.05 0.16 -15.86
CA ALA A 319 -5.57 0.49 -17.18
C ALA A 319 -5.11 -0.50 -18.26
N MET A 320 -3.83 -0.90 -18.23
CA MET A 320 -3.30 -1.95 -19.10
C MET A 320 -4.04 -3.27 -18.88
N GLY A 321 -4.23 -3.68 -17.62
CA GLY A 321 -4.94 -4.91 -17.26
C GLY A 321 -6.42 -4.92 -17.63
N ALA A 322 -7.05 -3.75 -17.74
CA ALA A 322 -8.42 -3.61 -18.18
C ALA A 322 -8.58 -3.61 -19.70
N GLY A 323 -7.48 -3.61 -20.46
CA GLY A 323 -7.51 -3.60 -21.92
C GLY A 323 -7.84 -2.25 -22.52
N ALA A 324 -7.63 -1.14 -21.82
CA ALA A 324 -7.67 0.20 -22.39
C ALA A 324 -6.38 0.50 -23.17
N ALA A 325 -6.48 1.29 -24.26
CA ALA A 325 -5.28 1.83 -24.87
C ALA A 325 -4.68 2.89 -23.95
N VAL A 326 -3.39 2.77 -23.61
CA VAL A 326 -2.76 3.65 -22.64
C VAL A 326 -1.94 4.73 -23.33
N VAL A 327 -2.22 5.99 -22.99
CA VAL A 327 -1.46 7.17 -23.44
C VAL A 327 -0.89 7.87 -22.20
N SER A 328 0.40 8.17 -22.17
CA SER A 328 1.04 8.70 -20.96
C SER A 328 2.14 9.71 -21.27
N THR A 329 2.41 10.60 -20.32
CA THR A 329 3.69 11.31 -20.28
C THR A 329 4.82 10.33 -19.94
N PRO A 330 6.08 10.63 -20.38
CA PRO A 330 7.19 9.68 -20.27
C PRO A 330 7.80 9.69 -18.85
N TYR A 331 7.00 9.54 -17.80
CA TYR A 331 7.56 9.27 -16.48
C TYR A 331 8.13 7.85 -16.43
N TRP A 332 9.08 7.59 -15.59
CA TRP A 332 9.93 6.39 -15.64
C TRP A 332 9.17 5.08 -15.72
N HIS A 333 8.16 4.89 -14.86
CA HIS A 333 7.36 3.66 -14.92
C HIS A 333 6.54 3.55 -16.21
N ALA A 334 6.07 4.67 -16.77
CA ALA A 334 5.36 4.66 -18.04
C ALA A 334 6.28 4.29 -19.19
N GLN A 335 7.52 4.79 -19.22
CA GLN A 335 8.50 4.42 -20.24
C GLN A 335 8.77 2.91 -20.21
N GLU A 336 8.89 2.32 -19.03
CA GLU A 336 9.13 0.88 -18.87
C GLU A 336 7.90 0.05 -19.27
N LEU A 337 6.71 0.38 -18.75
CA LEU A 337 5.52 -0.40 -19.01
C LEU A 337 5.00 -0.28 -20.44
N LEU A 338 5.09 0.90 -21.05
CA LEU A 338 4.55 1.17 -22.39
C LEU A 338 5.55 0.91 -23.53
N ALA A 339 6.77 0.44 -23.23
CA ALA A 339 7.73 0.03 -24.24
C ALA A 339 7.19 -1.11 -25.12
N GLY A 340 7.67 -1.23 -26.37
CA GLY A 340 7.27 -2.30 -27.29
C GLY A 340 5.79 -2.19 -27.71
N ASP A 341 5.34 -1.00 -28.08
CA ASP A 341 4.00 -0.68 -28.60
C ASP A 341 2.82 -0.97 -27.64
N ARG A 342 3.11 -1.17 -26.34
CA ARG A 342 2.08 -1.39 -25.30
C ARG A 342 1.32 -0.13 -24.89
N GLY A 343 1.64 1.01 -25.49
CA GLY A 343 1.00 2.30 -25.26
C GLY A 343 1.61 3.38 -26.13
N ARG A 344 1.21 4.61 -25.89
CA ARG A 344 1.77 5.79 -26.60
C ARG A 344 2.28 6.79 -25.59
N LEU A 345 3.41 7.40 -25.85
CA LEU A 345 4.00 8.44 -25.01
C LEU A 345 3.91 9.80 -25.71
N PHE A 346 3.69 10.85 -24.91
CA PHE A 346 3.74 12.24 -25.38
C PHE A 346 4.53 13.10 -24.39
N PRO A 347 5.18 14.20 -24.82
CA PRO A 347 6.01 15.02 -23.94
C PRO A 347 5.22 15.68 -22.81
N PHE A 348 5.89 15.93 -21.66
CA PHE A 348 5.27 16.62 -20.53
C PHE A 348 4.69 17.96 -20.95
N LYS A 349 3.43 18.23 -20.51
CA LYS A 349 2.68 19.48 -20.75
C LYS A 349 2.40 19.78 -22.23
N ASP A 350 2.71 18.90 -23.16
CA ASP A 350 2.50 19.10 -24.60
C ASP A 350 1.10 18.60 -25.02
N HIS A 351 0.12 19.50 -24.96
CA HIS A 351 -1.25 19.18 -25.39
C HIS A 351 -1.37 19.03 -26.91
N VAL A 352 -0.45 19.61 -27.70
CA VAL A 352 -0.46 19.47 -29.15
C VAL A 352 0.01 18.08 -29.58
N ALA A 353 1.08 17.58 -28.96
CA ALA A 353 1.52 16.20 -29.17
C ALA A 353 0.44 15.22 -28.69
N LEU A 354 -0.18 15.46 -27.51
CA LEU A 354 -1.26 14.62 -27.02
C LEU A 354 -2.45 14.59 -27.98
N SER A 355 -2.88 15.75 -28.54
CA SER A 355 -3.99 15.77 -29.49
C SER A 355 -3.70 14.94 -30.72
N ARG A 356 -2.48 14.96 -31.27
CA ARG A 356 -2.07 14.12 -32.41
C ARG A 356 -2.20 12.63 -32.08
N VAL A 357 -1.65 12.19 -30.94
CA VAL A 357 -1.76 10.80 -30.49
C VAL A 357 -3.22 10.37 -30.34
N LEU A 358 -4.07 11.23 -29.78
CA LEU A 358 -5.50 10.92 -29.64
C LEU A 358 -6.23 10.87 -30.99
N LEU A 359 -5.90 11.77 -31.91
CA LEU A 359 -6.46 11.75 -33.27
C LEU A 359 -6.08 10.48 -34.02
N ASP A 360 -4.83 10.06 -33.95
CA ASP A 360 -4.34 8.84 -34.59
C ASP A 360 -5.07 7.60 -34.04
N LEU A 361 -5.16 7.46 -32.72
CA LEU A 361 -5.84 6.33 -32.10
C LEU A 361 -7.36 6.33 -32.34
N CYS A 362 -8.01 7.49 -32.28
CA CYS A 362 -9.45 7.60 -32.55
C CYS A 362 -9.78 7.37 -34.04
N GLY A 363 -8.88 7.73 -34.94
CA GLY A 363 -9.01 7.58 -36.37
C GLY A 363 -8.71 6.19 -36.92
N SER A 364 -7.98 5.36 -36.13
CA SER A 364 -7.59 4.00 -36.57
C SER A 364 -8.01 2.94 -35.55
N PRO A 365 -9.18 2.31 -35.72
CA PRO A 365 -9.61 1.20 -34.86
C PRO A 365 -8.61 0.04 -34.85
N VAL A 366 -7.89 -0.18 -35.94
CA VAL A 366 -6.85 -1.22 -36.04
C VAL A 366 -5.70 -0.92 -35.10
N GLU A 367 -5.18 0.30 -35.11
CA GLU A 367 -4.10 0.74 -34.25
C GLU A 367 -4.53 0.76 -32.77
N LEU A 368 -5.71 1.33 -32.50
CA LEU A 368 -6.29 1.33 -31.15
C LEU A 368 -6.36 -0.08 -30.56
N ASN A 369 -6.88 -1.05 -31.32
CA ASN A 369 -6.97 -2.44 -30.88
C ASN A 369 -5.59 -3.10 -30.73
N ALA A 370 -4.64 -2.83 -31.63
CA ALA A 370 -3.29 -3.37 -31.50
C ALA A 370 -2.60 -2.92 -30.20
N VAL A 371 -2.71 -1.64 -29.84
CA VAL A 371 -2.18 -1.10 -28.59
C VAL A 371 -2.89 -1.72 -27.37
N ARG A 372 -4.21 -1.86 -27.41
CA ARG A 372 -5.01 -2.48 -26.36
C ARG A 372 -4.59 -3.93 -26.10
N GLU A 373 -4.44 -4.72 -27.19
CA GLU A 373 -4.02 -6.14 -27.09
C GLU A 373 -2.61 -6.28 -26.54
N ALA A 374 -1.65 -5.46 -27.00
CA ALA A 374 -0.28 -5.51 -26.51
C ALA A 374 -0.19 -5.14 -25.02
N ALA A 375 -0.94 -4.12 -24.59
CA ALA A 375 -1.02 -3.73 -23.17
C ALA A 375 -1.63 -4.83 -22.31
N PHE A 376 -2.77 -5.38 -22.72
CA PHE A 376 -3.50 -6.42 -22.01
C PHE A 376 -2.68 -7.71 -21.88
N ALA A 377 -2.07 -8.17 -22.97
CA ALA A 377 -1.23 -9.38 -22.97
C ALA A 377 -0.05 -9.26 -21.99
N PHE A 378 0.62 -8.12 -21.98
CA PHE A 378 1.72 -7.86 -21.04
C PHE A 378 1.23 -7.81 -19.58
N ALA A 379 0.10 -7.12 -19.34
CA ALA A 379 -0.45 -6.92 -18.01
C ALA A 379 -0.84 -8.23 -17.30
N HIS A 380 -1.11 -9.31 -18.04
CA HIS A 380 -1.35 -10.65 -17.48
C HIS A 380 -0.20 -11.17 -16.62
N SER A 381 1.03 -10.76 -16.90
CA SER A 381 2.20 -11.10 -16.08
C SER A 381 2.17 -10.44 -14.70
N MET A 382 1.42 -9.34 -14.56
CA MET A 382 1.27 -8.55 -13.34
C MET A 382 0.01 -8.90 -12.53
N ALA A 383 -0.80 -9.90 -12.96
CA ALA A 383 -2.01 -10.30 -12.24
C ALA A 383 -1.70 -10.78 -10.83
N TRP A 384 -2.53 -10.40 -9.84
CA TRP A 384 -2.35 -10.73 -8.43
C TRP A 384 -2.02 -12.20 -8.14
N PRO A 385 -2.62 -13.21 -8.80
CA PRO A 385 -2.22 -14.60 -8.60
C PRO A 385 -0.73 -14.83 -8.90
N ARG A 386 -0.19 -14.28 -10.00
CA ARG A 386 1.23 -14.40 -10.36
C ARG A 386 2.13 -13.64 -9.40
N ILE A 387 1.70 -12.46 -8.98
CA ILE A 387 2.41 -11.65 -7.97
C ILE A 387 2.41 -12.37 -6.63
N GLY A 388 1.28 -12.96 -6.22
CA GLY A 388 1.17 -13.79 -5.02
C GLY A 388 2.15 -14.97 -5.05
N ASP A 389 2.25 -15.68 -6.17
CA ASP A 389 3.20 -16.78 -6.37
C ASP A 389 4.66 -16.31 -6.30
N ALA A 390 4.97 -15.14 -6.89
CA ALA A 390 6.31 -14.55 -6.82
C ALA A 390 6.70 -14.19 -5.38
N TYR A 391 5.80 -13.52 -4.65
CA TYR A 391 6.00 -13.22 -3.21
C TYR A 391 6.11 -14.49 -2.37
N PHE A 392 5.25 -15.47 -2.59
CA PHE A 392 5.33 -16.75 -1.87
C PHE A 392 6.66 -17.46 -2.13
N SER A 393 7.13 -17.49 -3.37
CA SER A 393 8.42 -18.07 -3.74
C SER A 393 9.58 -17.36 -3.03
N LEU A 394 9.53 -16.03 -2.97
CA LEU A 394 10.51 -15.20 -2.24
C LEU A 394 10.44 -15.45 -0.72
N ILE A 395 9.25 -15.51 -0.14
CA ILE A 395 9.04 -15.84 1.29
C ILE A 395 9.64 -17.20 1.59
N ARG A 396 9.36 -18.20 0.79
CA ARG A 396 9.85 -19.57 0.96
C ARG A 396 11.38 -19.64 0.86
N SER A 397 11.98 -18.99 -0.12
CA SER A 397 13.44 -18.95 -0.26
C SER A 397 14.09 -18.20 0.89
N THR A 398 13.51 -17.09 1.33
CA THR A 398 13.97 -16.31 2.48
C THR A 398 13.95 -17.14 3.78
N LEU A 399 12.85 -17.87 4.02
CA LEU A 399 12.75 -18.73 5.21
C LEU A 399 13.72 -19.92 5.20
N ARG A 400 14.11 -20.43 4.01
CA ARG A 400 15.11 -21.48 3.87
C ARG A 400 16.53 -20.96 4.09
N ALA A 401 16.82 -19.75 3.60
CA ALA A 401 18.13 -19.11 3.71
C ALA A 401 18.39 -18.45 5.07
N ALA A 402 17.29 -18.05 5.77
CA ALA A 402 17.43 -17.42 7.07
C ALA A 402 18.03 -18.43 8.06
N PRO A 403 19.27 -18.24 8.56
CA PRO A 403 19.67 -18.90 9.79
C PRO A 403 18.61 -18.53 10.82
N GLN A 404 18.19 -19.51 11.65
CA GLN A 404 17.44 -19.14 12.85
C GLN A 404 18.21 -17.99 13.48
N ARG A 405 17.69 -16.77 13.36
CA ARG A 405 18.24 -15.63 14.11
C ARG A 405 18.11 -16.05 15.56
N GLN A 406 19.16 -16.65 16.08
CA GLN A 406 19.34 -16.69 17.53
C GLN A 406 19.16 -15.23 17.92
N ALA A 407 18.13 -14.98 18.73
CA ALA A 407 17.96 -13.68 19.33
C ALA A 407 19.35 -13.21 19.71
N ALA A 408 19.84 -12.14 19.06
CA ALA A 408 20.99 -11.44 19.62
C ALA A 408 20.54 -11.21 21.04
N GLY A 409 21.13 -11.92 21.93
CA GLY A 409 20.64 -12.03 23.30
C GLY A 409 20.42 -10.60 23.79
N VAL A 410 19.17 -10.22 23.97
CA VAL A 410 18.91 -9.44 25.17
C VAL A 410 19.49 -10.38 26.23
N PRO A 411 20.59 -9.99 26.93
CA PRO A 411 21.07 -10.81 28.01
C PRO A 411 19.83 -11.06 28.84
N ARG A 412 19.39 -12.33 28.92
CA ARG A 412 18.54 -12.74 29.99
C ARG A 412 19.47 -12.59 31.18
N GLU A 413 19.51 -11.42 31.78
CA GLU A 413 19.91 -11.36 33.17
C GLU A 413 19.10 -12.45 33.82
N PRO A 414 19.75 -13.39 34.52
CA PRO A 414 19.02 -14.39 35.26
C PRO A 414 18.03 -13.58 36.08
N ALA A 415 16.75 -13.78 35.83
CA ALA A 415 15.68 -13.06 36.49
C ALA A 415 16.00 -13.19 37.99
N ALA A 416 16.48 -12.09 38.57
CA ALA A 416 16.56 -12.01 40.03
C ALA A 416 15.14 -12.33 40.48
N ALA A 417 15.01 -13.45 41.17
CA ALA A 417 13.73 -13.91 41.68
C ALA A 417 13.07 -12.72 42.37
N SER A 418 11.88 -12.33 41.93
CA SER A 418 10.93 -11.43 42.59
C SER A 418 10.79 -9.97 42.14
N SER A 419 11.18 -9.53 40.94
CA SER A 419 10.61 -8.26 40.46
C SER A 419 9.35 -8.53 39.66
N LEU A 420 8.21 -8.01 40.12
CA LEU A 420 7.01 -7.93 39.33
C LEU A 420 7.32 -7.17 38.01
N PRO A 421 6.66 -7.55 36.91
CA PRO A 421 6.83 -6.80 35.65
C PRO A 421 6.48 -5.32 35.86
N GLU A 422 7.17 -4.43 35.16
CA GLU A 422 6.92 -3.00 35.22
C GLU A 422 5.45 -2.70 34.88
N LEU A 423 4.81 -1.83 35.68
CA LEU A 423 3.43 -1.41 35.44
C LEU A 423 3.33 -0.65 34.13
N THR A 424 2.49 -1.14 33.21
CA THR A 424 2.23 -0.45 31.94
C THR A 424 0.74 -0.24 31.70
N LEU A 425 0.34 0.99 31.38
CA LEU A 425 -1.04 1.36 31.02
C LEU A 425 -1.27 1.33 29.51
N ASN A 426 -0.32 0.84 28.72
CA ASN A 426 -0.33 0.94 27.28
C ASN A 426 -1.57 0.31 26.62
N HIS A 427 -2.06 -0.83 27.11
CA HIS A 427 -3.25 -1.44 26.58
C HIS A 427 -4.50 -0.62 26.94
N LEU A 428 -4.59 -0.15 28.17
CA LEU A 428 -5.69 0.69 28.64
C LEU A 428 -5.78 1.99 27.83
N LEU A 429 -4.63 2.66 27.63
CA LEU A 429 -4.53 3.87 26.77
C LEU A 429 -4.99 3.62 25.34
N ARG A 430 -4.69 2.44 24.80
CA ARG A 430 -5.13 2.05 23.47
C ARG A 430 -6.63 1.82 23.39
N MET A 431 -7.20 1.22 24.41
CA MET A 431 -8.63 0.92 24.50
C MET A 431 -9.48 2.16 24.83
N THR A 432 -8.86 3.29 25.18
CA THR A 432 -9.54 4.52 25.62
C THR A 432 -9.53 5.56 24.50
N ASP A 433 -10.70 6.12 24.22
CA ASP A 433 -10.88 7.29 23.36
C ASP A 433 -11.41 8.50 24.14
N ASP A 434 -12.06 9.45 23.46
CA ASP A 434 -12.57 10.66 24.10
C ASP A 434 -13.78 10.43 25.00
N THR A 435 -14.44 9.29 24.91
CA THR A 435 -15.64 8.93 25.68
C THR A 435 -15.31 8.05 26.90
N GLY A 436 -14.37 7.10 26.74
CA GLY A 436 -14.04 6.14 27.80
C GLY A 436 -13.34 4.90 27.25
N VAL A 437 -13.31 3.81 28.03
CA VAL A 437 -12.73 2.54 27.59
C VAL A 437 -13.73 1.78 26.70
N ILE A 438 -13.28 1.38 25.51
CA ILE A 438 -14.05 0.56 24.56
C ILE A 438 -14.17 -0.86 25.11
N GLN A 439 -15.39 -1.41 25.08
CA GLN A 439 -15.76 -2.64 25.78
C GLN A 439 -14.94 -3.87 25.34
N HIS A 440 -14.68 -4.02 24.03
CA HIS A 440 -13.99 -5.21 23.50
C HIS A 440 -12.84 -4.84 22.58
N ALA A 441 -11.92 -5.78 22.40
CA ALA A 441 -10.85 -5.73 21.42
C ALA A 441 -10.69 -7.06 20.69
N VAL A 442 -10.18 -7.01 19.47
CA VAL A 442 -9.65 -8.17 18.78
C VAL A 442 -8.13 -8.11 18.91
N TYR A 443 -7.58 -8.95 19.76
CA TYR A 443 -6.18 -8.82 20.23
C TYR A 443 -5.93 -7.43 20.85
N SER A 444 -5.11 -6.60 20.20
CA SER A 444 -4.83 -5.24 20.67
C SER A 444 -5.61 -4.14 19.94
N VAL A 445 -6.48 -4.51 19.00
CA VAL A 445 -7.28 -3.56 18.20
C VAL A 445 -8.63 -3.35 18.84
N PRO A 446 -8.98 -2.10 19.26
CA PRO A 446 -10.26 -1.79 19.86
C PRO A 446 -11.42 -2.05 18.88
N ALA A 447 -12.42 -2.81 19.30
CA ALA A 447 -13.63 -3.06 18.52
C ALA A 447 -14.65 -1.94 18.79
N ARG A 448 -14.47 -0.77 18.19
CA ARG A 448 -15.24 0.46 18.47
C ARG A 448 -16.76 0.28 18.35
N ARG A 449 -17.22 -0.61 17.47
CA ARG A 449 -18.64 -0.94 17.31
C ARG A 449 -19.31 -1.52 18.56
N THR A 450 -18.54 -2.01 19.53
CA THR A 450 -19.08 -2.59 20.78
C THR A 450 -19.46 -1.52 21.80
N GLY A 451 -19.03 -0.28 21.56
CA GLY A 451 -19.35 0.86 22.44
C GLY A 451 -18.67 0.76 23.80
N TYR A 452 -19.33 1.31 24.81
CA TYR A 452 -18.81 1.48 26.16
C TYR A 452 -19.75 0.81 27.19
N CYS A 453 -19.16 0.29 28.26
CA CYS A 453 -19.87 -0.22 29.40
C CYS A 453 -19.50 0.58 30.65
N VAL A 454 -20.50 0.97 31.48
CA VAL A 454 -20.25 1.73 32.70
C VAL A 454 -19.38 0.94 33.68
N ASP A 455 -19.62 -0.36 33.78
CA ASP A 455 -18.85 -1.25 34.67
C ASP A 455 -17.36 -1.31 34.25
N ASP A 456 -17.07 -1.44 32.94
CA ASP A 456 -15.71 -1.44 32.43
C ASP A 456 -15.01 -0.09 32.67
N ASN A 457 -15.70 1.02 32.49
CA ASN A 457 -15.18 2.36 32.77
C ASN A 457 -14.93 2.56 34.28
N ALA A 458 -15.79 2.08 35.16
CA ALA A 458 -15.57 2.13 36.61
C ALA A 458 -14.34 1.31 37.01
N ARG A 459 -14.15 0.13 36.46
CA ARG A 459 -12.96 -0.69 36.72
C ARG A 459 -11.70 -0.02 36.15
N ALA A 460 -11.76 0.56 34.93
CA ALA A 460 -10.69 1.31 34.33
C ALA A 460 -10.27 2.51 35.18
N LEU A 461 -11.23 3.24 35.76
CA LEU A 461 -10.97 4.32 36.71
C LEU A 461 -10.20 3.84 37.94
N ILE A 462 -10.63 2.70 38.55
CA ILE A 462 -9.92 2.11 39.71
C ILE A 462 -8.46 1.82 39.33
N VAL A 463 -8.23 1.19 38.18
CA VAL A 463 -6.86 0.88 37.69
C VAL A 463 -6.06 2.15 37.45
N ALA A 464 -6.63 3.18 36.82
CA ALA A 464 -5.99 4.45 36.54
C ALA A 464 -5.55 5.18 37.85
N VAL A 465 -6.46 5.23 38.84
CA VAL A 465 -6.21 5.84 40.16
C VAL A 465 -5.10 5.07 40.90
N GLN A 466 -5.13 3.74 40.90
CA GLN A 466 -4.10 2.92 41.55
C GLN A 466 -2.75 3.10 40.84
N ALA A 467 -2.73 3.11 39.52
CA ALA A 467 -1.52 3.34 38.73
C ALA A 467 -0.91 4.72 39.00
N ASP A 468 -1.74 5.77 39.11
CA ASP A 468 -1.26 7.12 39.44
C ASP A 468 -0.66 7.22 40.84
N ARG A 469 -1.19 6.44 41.82
CA ARG A 469 -0.64 6.33 43.17
C ARG A 469 0.72 5.62 43.22
N VAL A 470 0.90 4.59 42.37
CA VAL A 470 2.15 3.80 42.35
C VAL A 470 3.22 4.49 41.53
N GLN A 471 2.84 5.02 40.38
CA GLN A 471 3.74 5.67 39.44
C GLN A 471 3.02 6.80 38.71
N ALA A 472 2.94 7.97 39.34
CA ALA A 472 2.27 9.14 38.78
C ALA A 472 2.86 9.54 37.43
N SER A 473 2.02 9.68 36.41
CA SER A 473 2.41 10.06 35.06
C SER A 473 1.33 10.96 34.41
N PRO A 474 1.68 11.75 33.38
CA PRO A 474 0.67 12.47 32.61
C PRO A 474 -0.40 11.55 32.01
N ALA A 475 -0.01 10.33 31.64
CA ALA A 475 -0.93 9.33 31.09
C ALA A 475 -1.92 8.80 32.13
N SER A 476 -1.46 8.43 33.33
CA SER A 476 -2.35 7.96 34.40
C SER A 476 -3.34 9.04 34.82
N ARG A 477 -2.90 10.30 34.98
CA ARG A 477 -3.77 11.44 35.29
C ARG A 477 -4.82 11.71 34.22
N ALA A 478 -4.43 11.66 32.93
CA ALA A 478 -5.36 11.82 31.82
C ALA A 478 -6.46 10.75 31.82
N LEU A 479 -6.12 9.49 32.15
CA LEU A 479 -7.09 8.41 32.27
C LEU A 479 -8.04 8.62 33.45
N VAL A 480 -7.53 9.06 34.63
CA VAL A 480 -8.36 9.36 35.79
C VAL A 480 -9.40 10.45 35.51
N VAL A 481 -9.03 11.46 34.73
CA VAL A 481 -9.95 12.53 34.33
C VAL A 481 -10.97 12.05 33.28
N ARG A 482 -10.56 11.07 32.46
CA ARG A 482 -11.38 10.56 31.35
C ARG A 482 -12.52 9.66 31.82
N TYR A 483 -12.26 8.82 32.80
CA TYR A 483 -13.23 7.88 33.37
C TYR A 483 -14.04 8.49 34.50
#